data_cfd12dc3575133b856fa95745f3d4edb
#
_entry.id   cfd12dc3575133b856fa95745f3d4edb
#
_cell.length_a   1.000
_cell.length_b   1.000
_cell.length_c   1.000
_cell.angle_alpha   90.00
_cell.angle_beta   90.00
_cell.angle_gamma   90.00
#
_symmetry.space_group_name_H-M   'P 1'
#
loop_
_entity.id
_entity.type
_entity.pdbx_description
1 polymer ?
#
loop_
_entity_poly.entity_id
_entity_poly.type
_entity_poly.pdbx_seq_one_letter_code
_entity_poly.pdbx_strand_id
1 'polypeptide(L)'
;MAVTGIGVVAPGGIGVPAFWDLLSDGRTATRGITLFDPEGLRSRIAAECDFDPLAHGLGPAVTERADRYIQFALVAADEAVSDCGIDLAAENPWRVAVSLGSAVGGTTRLEHDYVLVSAGGKRWDVDHRAAEPQLHLAFSPSTLASVVAERFGAQGPVQTVSTGCTSGLDAVGYAFHTIQDGRADICIAGASDSPISPITMACFDAIKATSPNNDDPAHASRPFDAHRDGFVMGEGAAVLVLEELEHARARGAHVYCEIGGYATFGNAYHMTGLTSEGLEMARAIDSTLDQARVDPTEIDYVNAHGSGTRQNDRHETAAVKRSLGAHAYDTPMSSIKSMVGHSLGAIGAIEVVACVLAMAHQVVPPTANYETPDPECDLDYVPRTARPRKLGNVLSVGSGFGGFQSAVLLTGAGGRTR
;
A
#
# COMPACT_ATOMS: atom_id res chain seq x y z
N MET A 1 18.46 -7.21 -2.47
CA MET A 1 18.01 -6.19 -3.42
C MET A 1 17.84 -4.88 -2.68
N ALA A 2 18.43 -3.79 -3.20
CA ALA A 2 18.48 -2.50 -2.52
C ALA A 2 17.23 -1.67 -2.76
N VAL A 3 16.75 -0.97 -1.72
CA VAL A 3 15.80 0.15 -1.83
C VAL A 3 16.63 1.43 -1.85
N THR A 4 16.63 2.14 -2.96
CA THR A 4 17.49 3.31 -3.17
C THR A 4 16.73 4.63 -3.29
N GLY A 5 15.42 4.57 -3.51
CA GLY A 5 14.56 5.75 -3.53
C GLY A 5 13.14 5.42 -3.13
N ILE A 6 12.46 6.38 -2.53
CA ILE A 6 11.07 6.26 -2.06
C ILE A 6 10.29 7.54 -2.36
N GLY A 7 9.00 7.38 -2.64
CA GLY A 7 8.07 8.50 -2.79
C GLY A 7 6.67 8.09 -2.39
N VAL A 8 5.89 9.03 -1.86
CA VAL A 8 4.58 8.74 -1.27
C VAL A 8 3.57 9.88 -1.43
N VAL A 9 2.34 9.50 -1.75
CA VAL A 9 1.15 10.35 -1.67
C VAL A 9 0.17 9.62 -0.75
N ALA A 10 -0.07 10.17 0.42
CA ALA A 10 -0.96 9.56 1.41
C ALA A 10 -1.83 10.62 2.11
N PRO A 11 -2.97 10.24 2.69
CA PRO A 11 -3.78 11.15 3.47
C PRO A 11 -2.99 11.80 4.61
N GLY A 12 -3.10 13.11 4.74
CA GLY A 12 -2.41 13.89 5.77
C GLY A 12 -0.91 14.09 5.55
N GLY A 13 -0.32 13.52 4.47
CA GLY A 13 1.09 13.71 4.15
C GLY A 13 1.41 13.38 2.70
N ILE A 14 1.64 14.39 1.85
CA ILE A 14 2.14 14.23 0.48
C ILE A 14 3.64 14.51 0.50
N GLY A 15 4.42 13.55 0.00
CA GLY A 15 5.87 13.52 0.11
C GLY A 15 6.37 12.88 1.40
N VAL A 16 7.56 12.30 1.32
CA VAL A 16 8.18 11.49 2.38
C VAL A 16 8.27 12.21 3.73
N PRO A 17 8.71 13.49 3.82
CA PRO A 17 8.81 14.18 5.10
C PRO A 17 7.46 14.35 5.81
N ALA A 18 6.43 14.83 5.08
CA ALA A 18 5.11 15.06 5.65
C ALA A 18 4.41 13.74 6.06
N PHE A 19 4.63 12.68 5.30
CA PHE A 19 4.14 11.35 5.64
C PHE A 19 4.80 10.81 6.91
N TRP A 20 6.12 10.96 7.05
CA TRP A 20 6.81 10.53 8.27
C TRP A 20 6.38 11.32 9.50
N ASP A 21 6.19 12.64 9.39
CA ASP A 21 5.70 13.48 10.48
C ASP A 21 4.30 13.04 10.94
N LEU A 22 3.40 12.70 10.01
CA LEU A 22 2.09 12.15 10.35
C LEU A 22 2.22 10.84 11.15
N LEU A 23 3.06 9.90 10.67
CA LEU A 23 3.22 8.59 11.29
C LEU A 23 3.88 8.67 12.66
N SER A 24 4.94 9.45 12.80
CA SER A 24 5.69 9.58 14.04
C SER A 24 4.89 10.32 15.13
N ASP A 25 4.05 11.28 14.75
CA ASP A 25 3.15 11.99 15.66
C ASP A 25 1.90 11.16 16.04
N GLY A 26 1.61 10.07 15.35
CA GLY A 26 0.40 9.27 15.55
C GLY A 26 -0.89 10.01 15.20
N ARG A 27 -0.84 10.96 14.25
CA ARG A 27 -2.00 11.75 13.83
C ARG A 27 -2.87 10.98 12.83
N THR A 28 -4.19 11.13 12.94
CA THR A 28 -5.12 10.54 11.98
C THR A 28 -5.55 11.54 10.91
N ALA A 29 -5.69 11.07 9.68
CA ALA A 29 -6.17 11.85 8.54
C ALA A 29 -7.61 11.49 8.13
N THR A 30 -8.31 10.67 8.93
CA THR A 30 -9.69 10.27 8.66
C THR A 30 -10.66 11.39 8.99
N ARG A 31 -11.59 11.65 8.07
CA ARG A 31 -12.57 12.75 8.15
C ARG A 31 -13.88 12.39 7.40
N GLY A 32 -14.87 13.27 7.45
CA GLY A 32 -16.03 13.16 6.56
C GLY A 32 -15.63 13.25 5.10
N ILE A 33 -16.27 12.46 4.23
CA ILE A 33 -16.02 12.48 2.78
C ILE A 33 -16.34 13.84 2.21
N THR A 34 -15.44 14.41 1.40
CA THR A 34 -15.60 15.69 0.70
C THR A 34 -15.55 15.57 -0.83
N LEU A 35 -15.04 14.47 -1.36
CA LEU A 35 -14.91 14.25 -2.81
C LEU A 35 -16.25 14.08 -3.53
N PHE A 36 -17.30 13.68 -2.81
CA PHE A 36 -18.68 13.59 -3.31
C PHE A 36 -19.68 13.68 -2.14
N ASP A 37 -20.98 13.79 -2.44
CA ASP A 37 -22.03 13.76 -1.41
C ASP A 37 -22.28 12.34 -0.93
N PRO A 38 -21.90 11.99 0.34
CA PRO A 38 -22.05 10.65 0.87
C PRO A 38 -23.44 10.36 1.47
N GLU A 39 -24.44 11.22 1.25
CA GLU A 39 -25.80 11.01 1.77
C GLU A 39 -26.36 9.65 1.30
N GLY A 40 -26.94 8.90 2.23
CA GLY A 40 -27.48 7.56 1.99
C GLY A 40 -26.49 6.41 2.14
N LEU A 41 -25.17 6.69 2.26
CA LEU A 41 -24.19 5.65 2.59
C LEU A 41 -24.15 5.38 4.10
N ARG A 42 -23.85 4.13 4.45
CA ARG A 42 -23.65 3.70 5.85
C ARG A 42 -22.38 4.30 6.43
N SER A 43 -21.27 4.25 5.69
CA SER A 43 -20.03 4.90 6.02
C SER A 43 -19.87 6.19 5.20
N ARG A 44 -19.72 7.33 5.88
CA ARG A 44 -19.61 8.65 5.28
C ARG A 44 -18.26 9.30 5.58
N ILE A 45 -17.28 8.47 5.93
CA ILE A 45 -15.94 8.87 6.35
C ILE A 45 -14.89 8.21 5.48
N ALA A 46 -13.78 8.92 5.26
CA ALA A 46 -12.63 8.44 4.51
C ALA A 46 -11.36 9.17 4.93
N ALA A 47 -10.21 8.65 4.53
CA ALA A 47 -8.93 9.34 4.57
C ALA A 47 -8.59 9.80 3.15
N GLU A 48 -8.85 11.06 2.86
CA GLU A 48 -8.64 11.71 1.56
C GLU A 48 -7.29 12.40 1.50
N CYS A 49 -6.65 12.39 0.33
CA CYS A 49 -5.46 13.20 0.05
C CYS A 49 -5.87 14.62 -0.36
N ASP A 50 -5.32 15.64 0.31
CA ASP A 50 -5.44 17.03 -0.10
C ASP A 50 -4.48 17.30 -1.27
N PHE A 51 -4.88 16.85 -2.47
CA PHE A 51 -4.02 16.73 -3.63
C PHE A 51 -4.42 17.71 -4.74
N ASP A 52 -3.49 18.60 -5.06
CA ASP A 52 -3.52 19.44 -6.27
C ASP A 52 -2.40 18.98 -7.22
N PRO A 53 -2.74 18.35 -8.36
CA PRO A 53 -1.75 17.85 -9.30
C PRO A 53 -0.82 18.93 -9.85
N LEU A 54 -1.32 20.16 -10.04
CA LEU A 54 -0.51 21.27 -10.56
C LEU A 54 0.53 21.73 -9.53
N ALA A 55 0.16 21.78 -8.26
CA ALA A 55 1.07 22.11 -7.16
C ALA A 55 2.19 21.06 -6.99
N HIS A 56 1.93 19.81 -7.44
CA HIS A 56 2.90 18.69 -7.41
C HIS A 56 3.59 18.46 -8.77
N GLY A 57 3.60 19.45 -9.67
CA GLY A 57 4.41 19.44 -10.89
C GLY A 57 3.80 18.68 -12.08
N LEU A 58 2.56 18.21 -11.99
CA LEU A 58 1.88 17.60 -13.13
C LEU A 58 1.29 18.69 -14.02
N GLY A 59 1.68 18.70 -15.30
CA GLY A 59 1.15 19.68 -16.26
C GLY A 59 -0.30 19.38 -16.66
N PRO A 60 -1.02 20.40 -17.22
CA PRO A 60 -2.43 20.27 -17.64
C PRO A 60 -2.69 19.08 -18.58
N ALA A 61 -1.79 18.82 -19.52
CA ALA A 61 -1.92 17.71 -20.46
C ALA A 61 -1.96 16.33 -19.78
N VAL A 62 -1.30 16.18 -18.62
CA VAL A 62 -1.34 14.94 -17.81
C VAL A 62 -2.62 14.92 -16.99
N THR A 63 -2.97 16.04 -16.33
CA THR A 63 -4.13 16.11 -15.43
C THR A 63 -5.46 15.91 -16.14
N GLU A 64 -5.57 16.36 -17.39
CA GLU A 64 -6.76 16.16 -18.23
C GLU A 64 -6.94 14.70 -18.68
N ARG A 65 -5.83 13.97 -18.86
CA ARG A 65 -5.83 12.62 -19.45
C ARG A 65 -5.77 11.51 -18.43
N ALA A 66 -5.06 11.72 -17.31
CA ALA A 66 -4.82 10.71 -16.30
C ALA A 66 -5.89 10.74 -15.21
N ASP A 67 -6.40 9.56 -14.82
CA ASP A 67 -7.22 9.41 -13.63
C ASP A 67 -6.41 9.75 -12.37
N ARG A 68 -7.09 10.11 -11.28
CA ARG A 68 -6.50 10.53 -10.00
C ARG A 68 -5.45 9.54 -9.47
N TYR A 69 -5.71 8.25 -9.52
CA TYR A 69 -4.74 7.25 -9.05
C TYR A 69 -3.45 7.21 -9.90
N ILE A 70 -3.54 7.50 -11.22
CA ILE A 70 -2.35 7.63 -12.08
C ILE A 70 -1.57 8.90 -11.73
N GLN A 71 -2.27 10.01 -11.43
CA GLN A 71 -1.63 11.25 -10.98
C GLN A 71 -0.86 11.04 -9.67
N PHE A 72 -1.44 10.33 -8.70
CA PHE A 72 -0.75 9.94 -7.47
C PHE A 72 0.51 9.12 -7.76
N ALA A 73 0.40 8.10 -8.62
CA ALA A 73 1.53 7.26 -8.98
C ALA A 73 2.68 8.04 -9.64
N LEU A 74 2.36 8.98 -10.52
CA LEU A 74 3.35 9.83 -11.18
C LEU A 74 4.09 10.72 -10.18
N VAL A 75 3.37 11.37 -9.24
CA VAL A 75 3.99 12.22 -8.22
C VAL A 75 4.87 11.39 -7.27
N ALA A 76 4.38 10.25 -6.81
CA ALA A 76 5.18 9.34 -5.97
C ALA A 76 6.40 8.78 -6.73
N ALA A 77 6.27 8.47 -8.04
CA ALA A 77 7.38 7.99 -8.85
C ALA A 77 8.41 9.09 -9.13
N ASP A 78 7.98 10.32 -9.42
CA ASP A 78 8.88 11.46 -9.60
C ASP A 78 9.69 11.71 -8.31
N GLU A 79 9.07 11.65 -7.13
CA GLU A 79 9.75 11.76 -5.83
C GLU A 79 10.74 10.62 -5.64
N ALA A 80 10.34 9.36 -5.86
CA ALA A 80 11.20 8.18 -5.66
C ALA A 80 12.43 8.18 -6.58
N VAL A 81 12.28 8.54 -7.85
CA VAL A 81 13.38 8.62 -8.81
C VAL A 81 14.31 9.79 -8.48
N SER A 82 13.75 10.92 -8.06
CA SER A 82 14.54 12.07 -7.59
C SER A 82 15.35 11.73 -6.33
N ASP A 83 14.74 11.05 -5.36
CA ASP A 83 15.37 10.61 -4.12
C ASP A 83 16.52 9.60 -4.37
N CYS A 84 16.30 8.67 -5.28
CA CYS A 84 17.29 7.68 -5.72
C CYS A 84 18.53 8.30 -6.38
N GLY A 85 18.41 9.49 -6.99
CA GLY A 85 19.50 10.21 -7.64
C GLY A 85 20.08 9.52 -8.88
N ILE A 86 19.34 8.58 -9.48
CA ILE A 86 19.78 7.88 -10.71
C ILE A 86 19.38 8.67 -11.95
N ASP A 87 20.28 8.74 -12.93
CA ASP A 87 19.97 9.22 -14.28
C ASP A 87 19.49 8.05 -15.15
N LEU A 88 18.18 7.81 -15.14
CA LEU A 88 17.58 6.73 -15.92
C LEU A 88 17.80 6.86 -17.44
N ALA A 89 18.09 8.08 -17.95
CA ALA A 89 18.40 8.28 -19.36
C ALA A 89 19.81 7.77 -19.73
N ALA A 90 20.70 7.62 -18.75
CA ALA A 90 22.02 7.02 -18.94
C ALA A 90 22.02 5.50 -18.81
N GLU A 91 20.93 4.92 -18.28
CA GLU A 91 20.82 3.47 -18.07
C GLU A 91 20.35 2.74 -19.34
N ASN A 92 20.56 1.42 -19.37
CA ASN A 92 19.99 0.59 -20.42
C ASN A 92 18.47 0.45 -20.23
N PRO A 93 17.62 1.06 -21.09
CA PRO A 93 16.17 1.09 -20.87
C PRO A 93 15.53 -0.30 -20.82
N TRP A 94 16.13 -1.31 -21.47
CA TRP A 94 15.69 -2.71 -21.44
C TRP A 94 15.94 -3.39 -20.08
N ARG A 95 16.77 -2.77 -19.23
CA ARG A 95 17.09 -3.25 -17.89
C ARG A 95 16.36 -2.46 -16.80
N VAL A 96 15.51 -1.50 -17.17
CA VAL A 96 14.62 -0.74 -16.26
C VAL A 96 13.21 -1.31 -16.38
N ALA A 97 12.72 -1.87 -15.30
CA ALA A 97 11.38 -2.48 -15.19
C ALA A 97 10.40 -1.58 -14.44
N VAL A 98 9.10 -1.85 -14.59
CA VAL A 98 8.02 -1.23 -13.82
C VAL A 98 7.07 -2.31 -13.31
N SER A 99 6.78 -2.31 -12.00
CA SER A 99 5.82 -3.22 -11.36
C SER A 99 4.92 -2.42 -10.42
N LEU A 100 3.69 -2.14 -10.84
CA LEU A 100 2.76 -1.32 -10.06
C LEU A 100 1.46 -2.06 -9.75
N GLY A 101 0.98 -1.90 -8.52
CA GLY A 101 -0.24 -2.51 -8.01
C GLY A 101 -1.44 -1.56 -8.04
N SER A 102 -2.63 -2.11 -8.28
CA SER A 102 -3.91 -1.42 -8.09
C SER A 102 -5.02 -2.44 -7.87
N ALA A 103 -5.93 -2.16 -6.94
CA ALA A 103 -7.07 -3.04 -6.70
C ALA A 103 -8.29 -2.68 -7.55
N VAL A 104 -8.55 -1.39 -7.77
CA VAL A 104 -9.76 -0.89 -8.42
C VAL A 104 -9.51 -0.03 -9.67
N GLY A 105 -8.28 0.37 -9.92
CA GLY A 105 -7.89 1.12 -11.12
C GLY A 105 -8.65 2.43 -11.29
N GLY A 106 -9.03 2.75 -12.54
CA GLY A 106 -9.70 3.99 -12.94
C GLY A 106 -11.20 4.06 -12.62
N THR A 107 -11.64 3.48 -11.51
CA THR A 107 -13.07 3.39 -11.12
C THR A 107 -13.69 4.78 -11.00
N THR A 108 -12.99 5.74 -10.45
CA THR A 108 -13.51 7.11 -10.24
C THR A 108 -13.87 7.79 -11.57
N ARG A 109 -12.98 7.73 -12.55
CA ARG A 109 -13.23 8.32 -13.87
C ARG A 109 -14.27 7.53 -14.66
N LEU A 110 -14.21 6.19 -14.60
CA LEU A 110 -15.21 5.32 -15.25
C LEU A 110 -16.61 5.61 -14.73
N GLU A 111 -16.79 5.79 -13.42
CA GLU A 111 -18.07 6.15 -12.82
C GLU A 111 -18.55 7.53 -13.29
N HIS A 112 -17.67 8.54 -13.25
CA HIS A 112 -17.99 9.89 -13.72
C HIS A 112 -18.44 9.87 -15.18
N ASP A 113 -17.69 9.25 -16.06
CA ASP A 113 -18.00 9.20 -17.49
C ASP A 113 -19.26 8.37 -17.77
N TYR A 114 -19.49 7.29 -17.00
CA TYR A 114 -20.74 6.52 -17.11
C TYR A 114 -21.97 7.38 -16.82
N VAL A 115 -21.90 8.25 -15.83
CA VAL A 115 -22.99 9.19 -15.53
C VAL A 115 -23.27 10.12 -16.72
N LEU A 116 -22.22 10.62 -17.39
CA LEU A 116 -22.34 11.48 -18.57
C LEU A 116 -22.99 10.74 -19.75
N VAL A 117 -22.44 9.60 -20.14
CA VAL A 117 -22.89 8.85 -21.34
C VAL A 117 -24.27 8.21 -21.17
N SER A 118 -24.74 7.99 -19.94
CA SER A 118 -26.04 7.42 -19.61
C SER A 118 -27.11 8.46 -19.26
N ALA A 119 -26.79 9.75 -19.41
CA ALA A 119 -27.67 10.86 -18.98
C ALA A 119 -28.13 10.72 -17.52
N GLY A 120 -27.17 10.51 -16.60
CA GLY A 120 -27.43 10.32 -15.18
C GLY A 120 -28.11 8.99 -14.86
N GLY A 121 -27.78 7.92 -15.60
CA GLY A 121 -28.38 6.59 -15.44
C GLY A 121 -29.82 6.46 -15.96
N LYS A 122 -30.34 7.51 -16.62
CA LYS A 122 -31.73 7.52 -17.13
C LYS A 122 -31.90 6.78 -18.46
N ARG A 123 -30.80 6.51 -19.16
CA ARG A 123 -30.78 5.77 -20.41
C ARG A 123 -30.01 4.48 -20.23
N TRP A 124 -30.60 3.37 -20.69
CA TRP A 124 -29.88 2.12 -20.81
C TRP A 124 -28.87 2.14 -21.97
N ASP A 125 -29.20 2.86 -23.03
CA ASP A 125 -28.33 3.06 -24.19
C ASP A 125 -27.29 4.13 -23.87
N VAL A 126 -26.03 3.79 -24.08
CA VAL A 126 -24.88 4.69 -23.87
C VAL A 126 -24.68 5.57 -25.12
N ASP A 127 -24.66 6.88 -24.97
CA ASP A 127 -24.30 7.81 -26.04
C ASP A 127 -22.76 7.95 -26.10
N HIS A 128 -22.11 7.18 -26.94
CA HIS A 128 -20.65 7.18 -27.11
C HIS A 128 -20.08 8.56 -27.54
N ARG A 129 -20.93 9.47 -28.08
CA ARG A 129 -20.48 10.81 -28.48
C ARG A 129 -20.31 11.76 -27.30
N ALA A 130 -20.91 11.42 -26.16
CA ALA A 130 -20.73 12.13 -24.89
C ALA A 130 -19.52 11.61 -24.08
N ALA A 131 -18.90 10.50 -24.50
CA ALA A 131 -17.73 9.95 -23.83
C ALA A 131 -16.49 10.81 -24.06
N GLU A 132 -15.66 10.97 -23.04
CA GLU A 132 -14.37 11.61 -23.19
C GLU A 132 -13.43 10.80 -24.11
N PRO A 133 -12.63 11.46 -24.96
CA PRO A 133 -11.74 10.74 -25.91
C PRO A 133 -10.76 9.78 -25.24
N GLN A 134 -10.34 10.04 -24.01
CA GLN A 134 -9.37 9.25 -23.25
C GLN A 134 -10.00 8.23 -22.30
N LEU A 135 -11.32 7.99 -22.35
CA LEU A 135 -12.01 7.04 -21.45
C LEU A 135 -11.38 5.64 -21.47
N HIS A 136 -10.83 5.21 -22.62
CA HIS A 136 -10.14 3.92 -22.73
C HIS A 136 -8.92 3.79 -21.82
N LEU A 137 -8.28 4.90 -21.45
CA LEU A 137 -7.13 4.88 -20.50
C LEU A 137 -7.59 4.56 -19.07
N ALA A 138 -8.75 5.06 -18.66
CA ALA A 138 -9.34 4.71 -17.36
C ALA A 138 -9.84 3.26 -17.31
N PHE A 139 -10.33 2.75 -18.44
CA PHE A 139 -10.84 1.38 -18.54
C PHE A 139 -9.74 0.31 -18.43
N SER A 140 -8.52 0.60 -18.87
CA SER A 140 -7.41 -0.36 -18.88
C SER A 140 -6.54 -0.23 -17.62
N PRO A 141 -6.54 -1.21 -16.68
CA PRO A 141 -5.67 -1.18 -15.50
C PRO A 141 -4.18 -1.12 -15.84
N SER A 142 -3.76 -1.62 -17.01
CA SER A 142 -2.38 -1.57 -17.48
C SER A 142 -1.87 -0.16 -17.73
N THR A 143 -2.76 0.83 -17.88
CA THR A 143 -2.41 2.24 -18.05
C THR A 143 -1.54 2.74 -16.89
N LEU A 144 -1.77 2.26 -15.65
CA LEU A 144 -0.96 2.64 -14.49
C LEU A 144 0.54 2.40 -14.73
N ALA A 145 0.92 1.17 -15.04
CA ALA A 145 2.32 0.83 -15.24
C ALA A 145 2.89 1.39 -16.54
N SER A 146 2.08 1.46 -17.61
CA SER A 146 2.55 1.96 -18.90
C SER A 146 2.83 3.47 -18.89
N VAL A 147 2.03 4.28 -18.20
CA VAL A 147 2.26 5.73 -18.08
C VAL A 147 3.52 6.03 -17.25
N VAL A 148 3.77 5.26 -16.19
CA VAL A 148 5.02 5.40 -15.42
C VAL A 148 6.22 4.93 -16.26
N ALA A 149 6.09 3.83 -17.01
CA ALA A 149 7.15 3.38 -17.92
C ALA A 149 7.47 4.43 -19.00
N GLU A 150 6.45 5.05 -19.60
CA GLU A 150 6.61 6.14 -20.57
C GLU A 150 7.32 7.34 -19.93
N ARG A 151 6.93 7.74 -18.72
CA ARG A 151 7.52 8.87 -17.98
C ARG A 151 9.03 8.75 -17.80
N PHE A 152 9.52 7.54 -17.54
CA PHE A 152 10.93 7.28 -17.22
C PHE A 152 11.69 6.54 -18.32
N GLY A 153 11.08 6.29 -19.47
CA GLY A 153 11.71 5.59 -20.59
C GLY A 153 12.02 4.12 -20.31
N ALA A 154 11.31 3.48 -19.37
CA ALA A 154 11.51 2.08 -19.01
C ALA A 154 10.98 1.15 -20.13
N GLN A 155 11.84 0.29 -20.68
CA GLN A 155 11.53 -0.65 -21.76
C GLN A 155 11.74 -2.13 -21.36
N GLY A 156 12.09 -2.38 -20.11
CA GLY A 156 12.17 -3.71 -19.53
C GLY A 156 10.78 -4.32 -19.25
N PRO A 157 10.68 -5.31 -18.37
CA PRO A 157 9.38 -5.86 -17.96
C PRO A 157 8.47 -4.78 -17.33
N VAL A 158 7.26 -4.59 -17.89
CA VAL A 158 6.26 -3.65 -17.41
C VAL A 158 4.98 -4.40 -17.08
N GLN A 159 4.48 -4.28 -15.86
CA GLN A 159 3.29 -4.99 -15.42
C GLN A 159 2.45 -4.23 -14.40
N THR A 160 1.14 -4.47 -14.44
CA THR A 160 0.20 -4.07 -13.38
C THR A 160 -0.28 -5.31 -12.62
N VAL A 161 -0.19 -5.26 -11.29
CA VAL A 161 -0.59 -6.36 -10.38
C VAL A 161 -1.91 -6.00 -9.71
N SER A 162 -2.88 -6.92 -9.74
CA SER A 162 -4.16 -6.73 -9.06
C SER A 162 -4.53 -7.97 -8.24
N THR A 163 -4.22 -7.92 -6.95
CA THR A 163 -4.46 -8.95 -5.94
C THR A 163 -5.23 -8.37 -4.74
N GLY A 164 -6.17 -7.46 -5.03
CA GLY A 164 -6.93 -6.76 -4.00
C GLY A 164 -6.02 -5.92 -3.10
N CYS A 165 -6.23 -6.01 -1.78
CA CYS A 165 -5.49 -5.19 -0.82
C CYS A 165 -3.99 -5.54 -0.70
N THR A 166 -3.54 -6.67 -1.26
CA THR A 166 -2.12 -7.05 -1.29
C THR A 166 -1.37 -6.55 -2.54
N SER A 167 -2.07 -5.90 -3.49
CA SER A 167 -1.50 -5.50 -4.79
C SER A 167 -0.17 -4.75 -4.66
N GLY A 168 -0.04 -3.86 -3.67
CA GLY A 168 1.18 -3.08 -3.42
C GLY A 168 2.34 -3.94 -2.92
N LEU A 169 2.10 -4.83 -1.97
CA LEU A 169 3.11 -5.79 -1.50
C LEU A 169 3.53 -6.73 -2.64
N ASP A 170 2.55 -7.23 -3.40
CA ASP A 170 2.80 -8.17 -4.49
C ASP A 170 3.56 -7.49 -5.65
N ALA A 171 3.27 -6.23 -5.95
CA ALA A 171 4.01 -5.47 -6.96
C ALA A 171 5.49 -5.29 -6.57
N VAL A 172 5.78 -4.99 -5.29
CA VAL A 172 7.14 -4.94 -4.74
C VAL A 172 7.79 -6.33 -4.78
N GLY A 173 7.03 -7.38 -4.44
CA GLY A 173 7.51 -8.75 -4.47
C GLY A 173 7.83 -9.25 -5.89
N TYR A 174 7.00 -8.94 -6.88
CA TYR A 174 7.29 -9.27 -8.28
C TYR A 174 8.49 -8.46 -8.83
N ALA A 175 8.68 -7.22 -8.39
CA ALA A 175 9.88 -6.46 -8.71
C ALA A 175 11.13 -7.11 -8.12
N PHE A 176 11.06 -7.59 -6.87
CA PHE A 176 12.12 -8.37 -6.24
C PHE A 176 12.50 -9.59 -7.08
N HIS A 177 11.53 -10.40 -7.50
CA HIS A 177 11.81 -11.55 -8.36
C HIS A 177 12.35 -11.16 -9.74
N THR A 178 11.84 -10.08 -10.34
CA THR A 178 12.30 -9.60 -11.65
C THR A 178 13.80 -9.26 -11.64
N ILE A 179 14.28 -8.62 -10.56
CA ILE A 179 15.69 -8.30 -10.38
C ILE A 179 16.49 -9.56 -9.99
N GLN A 180 15.96 -10.38 -9.08
CA GLN A 180 16.61 -11.62 -8.63
C GLN A 180 16.87 -12.60 -9.79
N ASP A 181 15.93 -12.68 -10.74
CA ASP A 181 16.03 -13.50 -11.95
C ASP A 181 16.95 -12.89 -13.03
N GLY A 182 17.56 -11.73 -12.75
CA GLY A 182 18.45 -11.04 -13.68
C GLY A 182 17.74 -10.46 -14.89
N ARG A 183 16.43 -10.22 -14.83
CA ARG A 183 15.64 -9.67 -15.93
C ARG A 183 15.68 -8.14 -16.00
N ALA A 184 15.98 -7.48 -14.88
CA ALA A 184 16.19 -6.05 -14.77
C ALA A 184 17.30 -5.76 -13.73
N ASP A 185 17.91 -4.60 -13.82
CA ASP A 185 18.84 -4.08 -12.81
C ASP A 185 18.17 -3.05 -11.90
N ILE A 186 17.13 -2.39 -12.44
CA ILE A 186 16.34 -1.35 -11.78
C ILE A 186 14.86 -1.68 -11.96
N CYS A 187 14.05 -1.49 -10.92
CA CYS A 187 12.60 -1.59 -11.02
C CYS A 187 11.93 -0.44 -10.26
N ILE A 188 11.08 0.31 -10.95
CA ILE A 188 10.15 1.27 -10.33
C ILE A 188 8.94 0.44 -9.87
N ALA A 189 8.80 0.27 -8.55
CA ALA A 189 7.84 -0.65 -7.94
C ALA A 189 6.95 0.07 -6.92
N GLY A 190 5.70 -0.32 -6.82
CA GLY A 190 4.80 0.27 -5.84
C GLY A 190 3.34 0.05 -6.19
N ALA A 191 2.47 0.95 -5.75
CA ALA A 191 1.04 0.84 -6.04
C ALA A 191 0.33 2.19 -5.92
N SER A 192 -0.85 2.27 -6.54
CA SER A 192 -1.72 3.44 -6.45
C SER A 192 -3.19 3.06 -6.58
N ASP A 193 -4.02 3.65 -5.73
CA ASP A 193 -5.48 3.60 -5.82
C ASP A 193 -6.13 4.92 -5.35
N SER A 194 -7.23 5.30 -5.99
CA SER A 194 -8.12 6.38 -5.56
C SER A 194 -9.56 5.87 -5.46
N PRO A 195 -9.87 5.01 -4.46
CA PRO A 195 -11.12 4.28 -4.41
C PRO A 195 -12.28 5.06 -3.79
N ILE A 196 -12.08 6.31 -3.39
CA ILE A 196 -13.12 7.10 -2.72
C ILE A 196 -14.08 7.65 -3.78
N SER A 197 -15.03 6.81 -4.20
CA SER A 197 -16.10 7.13 -5.14
C SER A 197 -17.43 6.52 -4.69
N PRO A 198 -18.58 7.04 -5.15
CA PRO A 198 -19.90 6.52 -4.78
C PRO A 198 -20.03 5.02 -4.98
N ILE A 199 -19.64 4.49 -6.14
CA ILE A 199 -19.80 3.05 -6.44
C ILE A 199 -18.90 2.19 -5.56
N THR A 200 -17.65 2.59 -5.34
CA THR A 200 -16.71 1.83 -4.50
C THR A 200 -17.18 1.81 -3.05
N MET A 201 -17.60 2.96 -2.51
CA MET A 201 -18.16 3.03 -1.16
C MET A 201 -19.42 2.18 -1.01
N ALA A 202 -20.33 2.23 -2.00
CA ALA A 202 -21.54 1.41 -1.99
C ALA A 202 -21.22 -0.11 -2.03
N CYS A 203 -20.19 -0.53 -2.77
CA CYS A 203 -19.77 -1.94 -2.81
C CYS A 203 -19.32 -2.45 -1.43
N PHE A 204 -18.53 -1.66 -0.71
CA PHE A 204 -18.04 -2.06 0.63
C PHE A 204 -19.10 -1.89 1.72
N ASP A 205 -20.00 -0.92 1.59
CA ASP A 205 -21.16 -0.76 2.47
C ASP A 205 -22.14 -1.93 2.35
N ALA A 206 -22.34 -2.46 1.13
CA ALA A 206 -23.22 -3.60 0.89
C ALA A 206 -22.79 -4.85 1.67
N ILE A 207 -21.50 -5.05 1.89
CA ILE A 207 -20.94 -6.15 2.70
C ILE A 207 -20.63 -5.73 4.13
N LYS A 208 -20.94 -4.48 4.52
CA LYS A 208 -20.70 -3.91 5.87
C LYS A 208 -19.25 -4.00 6.32
N ALA A 209 -18.29 -3.82 5.40
CA ALA A 209 -16.88 -3.92 5.68
C ALA A 209 -16.29 -2.61 6.25
N THR A 210 -16.91 -1.46 5.96
CA THR A 210 -16.49 -0.12 6.39
C THR A 210 -17.03 0.24 7.77
N SER A 211 -16.32 1.09 8.50
CA SER A 211 -16.77 1.62 9.80
C SER A 211 -17.94 2.58 9.62
N PRO A 212 -19.03 2.46 10.39
CA PRO A 212 -20.13 3.40 10.41
C PRO A 212 -19.96 4.52 11.44
N ASN A 213 -18.81 4.67 12.07
CA ASN A 213 -18.54 5.68 13.11
C ASN A 213 -18.40 7.08 12.50
N ASN A 214 -19.50 7.58 11.92
CA ASN A 214 -19.54 8.88 11.24
C ASN A 214 -19.48 10.08 12.19
N ASP A 215 -19.82 9.89 13.45
CA ASP A 215 -19.87 10.97 14.44
C ASP A 215 -18.48 11.30 15.01
N ASP A 216 -17.54 10.35 14.93
CA ASP A 216 -16.15 10.52 15.37
C ASP A 216 -15.19 9.92 14.34
N PRO A 217 -15.05 10.56 13.15
CA PRO A 217 -14.22 10.04 12.07
C PRO A 217 -12.76 9.84 12.48
N ALA A 218 -12.22 10.74 13.29
CA ALA A 218 -10.81 10.71 13.70
C ALA A 218 -10.44 9.43 14.46
N HIS A 219 -11.38 8.82 15.18
CA HIS A 219 -11.16 7.60 15.95
C HIS A 219 -11.83 6.35 15.32
N ALA A 220 -12.34 6.44 14.09
CA ALA A 220 -13.05 5.35 13.47
C ALA A 220 -12.12 4.21 13.01
N SER A 221 -10.93 4.53 12.46
CA SER A 221 -9.94 3.52 12.10
C SER A 221 -9.16 3.08 13.33
N ARG A 222 -9.51 1.91 13.90
CA ARG A 222 -8.96 1.41 15.17
C ARG A 222 -8.57 -0.08 15.11
N PRO A 223 -7.55 -0.43 14.33
CA PRO A 223 -7.07 -1.81 14.24
C PRO A 223 -6.76 -2.41 15.61
N PHE A 224 -7.10 -3.69 15.78
CA PHE A 224 -6.90 -4.50 16.99
C PHE A 224 -7.67 -4.05 18.24
N ASP A 225 -8.29 -2.88 18.25
CA ASP A 225 -9.12 -2.39 19.36
C ASP A 225 -10.38 -3.24 19.54
N ALA A 226 -10.82 -3.45 20.78
CA ALA A 226 -12.03 -4.22 21.09
C ALA A 226 -13.30 -3.63 20.45
N HIS A 227 -13.33 -2.33 20.21
CA HIS A 227 -14.47 -1.59 19.64
C HIS A 227 -14.35 -1.37 18.13
N ARG A 228 -13.39 -2.02 17.43
CA ARG A 228 -13.29 -1.93 15.98
C ARG A 228 -14.56 -2.46 15.30
N ASP A 229 -15.01 -1.79 14.26
CA ASP A 229 -16.29 -2.06 13.60
C ASP A 229 -16.24 -2.05 12.08
N GLY A 230 -15.04 -2.00 11.51
CA GLY A 230 -14.76 -1.96 10.09
C GLY A 230 -13.55 -1.11 9.75
N PHE A 231 -13.13 -1.14 8.50
CA PHE A 231 -12.05 -0.27 8.04
C PHE A 231 -12.58 1.11 7.60
N VAL A 232 -11.72 2.11 7.56
CA VAL A 232 -12.00 3.41 6.94
C VAL A 232 -11.31 3.45 5.59
N MET A 233 -12.06 3.77 4.51
CA MET A 233 -11.50 3.90 3.17
C MET A 233 -10.43 5.00 3.13
N GLY A 234 -9.33 4.74 2.44
CA GLY A 234 -8.28 5.72 2.13
C GLY A 234 -7.98 5.72 0.64
N GLU A 235 -7.09 6.61 0.23
CA GLU A 235 -6.54 6.67 -1.13
C GLU A 235 -5.04 6.97 -1.06
N GLY A 236 -4.32 6.86 -2.18
CA GLY A 236 -2.92 7.26 -2.24
C GLY A 236 -2.06 6.41 -3.16
N ALA A 237 -0.77 6.65 -3.11
CA ALA A 237 0.26 5.91 -3.82
C ALA A 237 1.55 5.86 -3.03
N ALA A 238 2.33 4.81 -3.24
CA ALA A 238 3.74 4.81 -2.90
C ALA A 238 4.54 4.09 -3.98
N VAL A 239 5.73 4.61 -4.24
CA VAL A 239 6.67 4.08 -5.24
C VAL A 239 8.04 3.97 -4.61
N LEU A 240 8.72 2.87 -4.91
CA LEU A 240 10.10 2.59 -4.52
C LEU A 240 10.94 2.41 -5.79
N VAL A 241 12.18 2.86 -5.76
CA VAL A 241 13.20 2.43 -6.72
C VAL A 241 13.97 1.28 -6.09
N LEU A 242 13.87 0.13 -6.75
CA LEU A 242 14.56 -1.09 -6.35
C LEU A 242 15.70 -1.37 -7.33
N GLU A 243 16.89 -1.65 -6.79
CA GLU A 243 18.07 -1.92 -7.60
C GLU A 243 18.73 -3.25 -7.24
N GLU A 244 19.37 -3.86 -8.23
CA GLU A 244 20.36 -4.90 -7.95
C GLU A 244 21.44 -4.33 -7.03
N LEU A 245 21.83 -5.08 -6.02
CA LEU A 245 22.66 -4.54 -4.93
C LEU A 245 24.05 -4.06 -5.40
N GLU A 246 24.69 -4.82 -6.28
CA GLU A 246 26.02 -4.44 -6.79
C GLU A 246 25.92 -3.27 -7.79
N HIS A 247 24.82 -3.18 -8.54
CA HIS A 247 24.53 -2.02 -9.37
C HIS A 247 24.42 -0.74 -8.50
N ALA A 248 23.61 -0.79 -7.42
CA ALA A 248 23.46 0.32 -6.49
C ALA A 248 24.80 0.73 -5.85
N ARG A 249 25.59 -0.26 -5.41
CA ARG A 249 26.93 -0.04 -4.82
C ARG A 249 27.91 0.57 -5.81
N ALA A 250 27.93 0.09 -7.06
CA ALA A 250 28.86 0.57 -8.09
C ALA A 250 28.68 2.05 -8.41
N ARG A 251 27.44 2.57 -8.34
CA ARG A 251 27.15 4.00 -8.53
C ARG A 251 27.20 4.83 -7.24
N GLY A 252 27.49 4.21 -6.08
CA GLY A 252 27.52 4.88 -4.77
C GLY A 252 26.15 5.33 -4.27
N ALA A 253 25.08 4.58 -4.59
CA ALA A 253 23.73 4.91 -4.17
C ALA A 253 23.58 4.91 -2.65
N HIS A 254 22.73 5.80 -2.13
CA HIS A 254 22.17 5.61 -0.81
C HIS A 254 21.28 4.37 -0.80
N VAL A 255 21.48 3.47 0.15
CA VAL A 255 20.65 2.28 0.33
C VAL A 255 19.94 2.38 1.67
N TYR A 256 18.64 2.57 1.65
CA TYR A 256 17.81 2.62 2.85
C TYR A 256 17.82 1.28 3.60
N CYS A 257 17.51 0.23 2.86
CA CYS A 257 17.44 -1.15 3.34
C CYS A 257 17.48 -2.09 2.13
N GLU A 258 17.43 -3.40 2.40
CA GLU A 258 17.30 -4.42 1.36
C GLU A 258 15.95 -5.14 1.49
N ILE A 259 15.31 -5.49 0.36
CA ILE A 259 14.23 -6.48 0.37
C ILE A 259 14.91 -7.86 0.43
N GLY A 260 14.70 -8.55 1.56
CA GLY A 260 15.32 -9.84 1.83
C GLY A 260 14.50 -11.05 1.37
N GLY A 261 13.17 -10.91 1.36
CA GLY A 261 12.26 -11.98 0.96
C GLY A 261 10.86 -11.49 0.68
N TYR A 262 10.12 -12.28 -0.10
CA TYR A 262 8.71 -12.07 -0.42
C TYR A 262 8.03 -13.40 -0.69
N ALA A 263 6.82 -13.57 -0.17
CA ALA A 263 5.96 -14.69 -0.52
C ALA A 263 4.48 -14.28 -0.51
N THR A 264 3.68 -14.95 -1.35
CA THR A 264 2.22 -14.81 -1.40
C THR A 264 1.55 -16.15 -1.51
N PHE A 265 0.40 -16.29 -0.85
CA PHE A 265 -0.44 -17.50 -0.86
C PHE A 265 -1.92 -17.13 -0.96
N GLY A 266 -2.72 -18.05 -1.46
CA GLY A 266 -4.18 -17.95 -1.48
C GLY A 266 -4.80 -18.88 -0.45
N ASN A 267 -5.94 -18.47 0.16
CA ASN A 267 -6.65 -19.32 1.11
C ASN A 267 -7.57 -20.36 0.45
N ALA A 268 -7.93 -20.16 -0.83
CA ALA A 268 -8.87 -21.03 -1.57
C ALA A 268 -10.15 -21.39 -0.78
N TYR A 269 -10.59 -20.48 0.11
CA TYR A 269 -11.66 -20.73 1.07
C TYR A 269 -12.89 -19.88 0.75
N HIS A 270 -12.74 -18.54 0.72
CA HIS A 270 -13.86 -17.62 0.52
C HIS A 270 -13.36 -16.28 0.00
N MET A 271 -14.18 -15.56 -0.79
CA MET A 271 -13.80 -14.28 -1.39
C MET A 271 -13.42 -13.21 -0.34
N THR A 272 -14.12 -13.17 0.80
CA THR A 272 -13.85 -12.17 1.86
C THR A 272 -13.61 -12.80 3.24
N GLY A 273 -13.84 -14.12 3.36
CA GLY A 273 -13.71 -14.84 4.61
C GLY A 273 -12.28 -15.32 4.85
N LEU A 274 -11.85 -15.27 6.10
CA LEU A 274 -10.57 -15.76 6.57
C LEU A 274 -10.76 -16.90 7.56
N THR A 275 -9.81 -17.81 7.62
CA THR A 275 -9.79 -18.86 8.66
C THR A 275 -9.40 -18.25 10.00
N SER A 276 -9.86 -18.79 11.13
CA SER A 276 -9.55 -18.23 12.45
C SER A 276 -8.11 -18.50 12.90
N GLU A 277 -7.43 -19.45 12.24
CA GLU A 277 -6.13 -19.95 12.68
C GLU A 277 -4.92 -19.24 12.05
N GLY A 278 -5.14 -18.35 11.10
CA GLY A 278 -4.07 -17.58 10.45
C GLY A 278 -3.10 -18.40 9.61
N LEU A 279 -3.50 -19.59 9.13
CA LEU A 279 -2.60 -20.54 8.48
C LEU A 279 -1.97 -20.00 7.21
N GLU A 280 -2.77 -19.36 6.37
CA GLU A 280 -2.35 -18.91 5.05
C GLU A 280 -1.36 -17.74 5.16
N MET A 281 -1.64 -16.80 6.05
CA MET A 281 -0.74 -15.69 6.33
C MET A 281 0.53 -16.17 7.02
N ALA A 282 0.44 -17.09 7.99
CA ALA A 282 1.62 -17.71 8.60
C ALA A 282 2.50 -18.38 7.54
N ARG A 283 1.88 -19.06 6.56
CA ARG A 283 2.63 -19.67 5.45
C ARG A 283 3.39 -18.63 4.62
N ALA A 284 2.76 -17.47 4.36
CA ALA A 284 3.43 -16.37 3.66
C ALA A 284 4.61 -15.82 4.48
N ILE A 285 4.41 -15.62 5.78
CA ILE A 285 5.47 -15.18 6.70
C ILE A 285 6.63 -16.19 6.71
N ASP A 286 6.36 -17.46 6.99
CA ASP A 286 7.38 -18.50 7.10
C ASP A 286 8.19 -18.61 5.81
N SER A 287 7.51 -18.63 4.64
CA SER A 287 8.20 -18.71 3.34
C SER A 287 9.06 -17.48 3.06
N THR A 288 8.63 -16.30 3.50
CA THR A 288 9.39 -15.04 3.36
C THR A 288 10.66 -15.09 4.23
N LEU A 289 10.54 -15.56 5.47
CA LEU A 289 11.67 -15.72 6.39
C LEU A 289 12.66 -16.78 5.89
N ASP A 290 12.17 -17.92 5.42
CA ASP A 290 12.99 -19.00 4.84
C ASP A 290 13.79 -18.50 3.63
N GLN A 291 13.15 -17.74 2.71
CA GLN A 291 13.80 -17.15 1.54
C GLN A 291 14.92 -16.20 1.95
N ALA A 292 14.66 -15.37 2.96
CA ALA A 292 15.63 -14.43 3.51
C ALA A 292 16.67 -15.10 4.43
N ARG A 293 16.45 -16.35 4.85
CA ARG A 293 17.25 -17.06 5.86
C ARG A 293 17.33 -16.30 7.19
N VAL A 294 16.22 -15.69 7.61
CA VAL A 294 16.10 -14.96 8.86
C VAL A 294 15.35 -15.84 9.87
N ASP A 295 15.90 -16.00 11.06
CA ASP A 295 15.22 -16.71 12.13
C ASP A 295 14.03 -15.86 12.63
N PRO A 296 12.86 -16.45 12.92
CA PRO A 296 11.72 -15.72 13.46
C PRO A 296 12.03 -14.85 14.68
N THR A 297 13.02 -15.22 15.50
CA THR A 297 13.46 -14.44 16.67
C THR A 297 14.32 -13.23 16.33
N GLU A 298 14.69 -13.03 15.06
CA GLU A 298 15.41 -11.86 14.57
C GLU A 298 14.48 -10.75 14.05
N ILE A 299 13.15 -10.95 14.10
CA ILE A 299 12.17 -9.92 13.66
C ILE A 299 12.04 -8.85 14.75
N ASP A 300 12.32 -7.61 14.38
CA ASP A 300 12.29 -6.47 15.29
C ASP A 300 10.94 -5.74 15.32
N TYR A 301 10.18 -5.80 14.22
CA TYR A 301 8.89 -5.11 14.05
C TYR A 301 8.04 -5.79 12.98
N VAL A 302 6.74 -5.83 13.21
CA VAL A 302 5.73 -6.25 12.22
C VAL A 302 4.84 -5.07 11.87
N ASN A 303 4.91 -4.61 10.63
CA ASN A 303 3.88 -3.73 10.07
C ASN A 303 2.70 -4.59 9.62
N ALA A 304 1.59 -4.42 10.30
CA ALA A 304 0.43 -5.25 10.17
C ALA A 304 -0.47 -4.85 9.01
N HIS A 305 -1.18 -5.82 8.44
CA HIS A 305 -2.35 -5.50 7.64
C HIS A 305 -3.38 -4.71 8.45
N GLY A 306 -3.72 -5.18 9.65
CA GLY A 306 -4.48 -4.44 10.66
C GLY A 306 -5.60 -3.59 10.09
N SER A 307 -6.61 -4.21 9.48
CA SER A 307 -7.67 -3.46 8.77
C SER A 307 -8.70 -2.80 9.69
N GLY A 308 -8.75 -3.16 10.97
CA GLY A 308 -9.81 -2.75 11.89
C GLY A 308 -11.09 -3.58 11.75
N THR A 309 -11.04 -4.71 11.04
CA THR A 309 -12.15 -5.67 11.01
C THR A 309 -11.91 -6.79 12.01
N ARG A 310 -12.99 -7.24 12.69
CA ARG A 310 -12.86 -8.26 13.74
C ARG A 310 -12.23 -9.56 13.22
N GLN A 311 -12.57 -9.96 12.00
CA GLN A 311 -12.08 -11.22 11.44
C GLN A 311 -10.61 -11.15 11.07
N ASN A 312 -10.20 -10.08 10.35
CA ASN A 312 -8.82 -9.95 9.92
C ASN A 312 -7.86 -9.84 11.09
N ASP A 313 -8.17 -8.98 12.05
CA ASP A 313 -7.21 -8.65 13.13
C ASP A 313 -6.94 -9.88 14.03
N ARG A 314 -7.96 -10.73 14.26
CA ARG A 314 -7.78 -12.03 14.94
C ARG A 314 -6.97 -13.02 14.11
N HIS A 315 -7.29 -13.15 12.82
CA HIS A 315 -6.59 -14.03 11.90
C HIS A 315 -5.09 -13.68 11.84
N GLU A 316 -4.80 -12.40 11.71
CA GLU A 316 -3.44 -11.89 11.62
C GLU A 316 -2.66 -12.07 12.94
N THR A 317 -3.30 -11.78 14.09
CA THR A 317 -2.73 -12.05 15.42
C THR A 317 -2.35 -13.53 15.55
N ALA A 318 -3.23 -14.45 15.15
CA ALA A 318 -2.97 -15.88 15.18
C ALA A 318 -1.82 -16.28 14.23
N ALA A 319 -1.76 -15.68 13.04
CA ALA A 319 -0.69 -15.92 12.06
C ALA A 319 0.69 -15.51 12.59
N VAL A 320 0.80 -14.30 13.15
CA VAL A 320 2.06 -13.79 13.71
C VAL A 320 2.52 -14.65 14.90
N LYS A 321 1.61 -15.04 15.80
CA LYS A 321 1.93 -15.97 16.88
C LYS A 321 2.41 -17.32 16.40
N ARG A 322 1.81 -17.84 15.33
CA ARG A 322 2.19 -19.12 14.75
C ARG A 322 3.60 -19.08 14.16
N SER A 323 3.93 -18.02 13.44
CA SER A 323 5.22 -17.88 12.74
C SER A 323 6.35 -17.45 13.67
N LEU A 324 6.11 -16.52 14.59
CA LEU A 324 7.15 -16.01 15.50
C LEU A 324 7.21 -16.75 16.83
N GLY A 325 6.25 -17.62 17.13
CA GLY A 325 6.20 -18.37 18.40
C GLY A 325 6.14 -17.44 19.62
N ALA A 326 6.94 -17.74 20.64
CA ALA A 326 7.00 -16.91 21.85
C ALA A 326 7.54 -15.49 21.58
N HIS A 327 8.37 -15.32 20.54
CA HIS A 327 8.94 -14.01 20.17
C HIS A 327 7.88 -13.02 19.72
N ALA A 328 6.70 -13.47 19.26
CA ALA A 328 5.59 -12.60 18.89
C ALA A 328 5.16 -11.63 20.00
N TYR A 329 5.30 -12.05 21.28
CA TYR A 329 4.94 -11.21 22.42
C TYR A 329 5.98 -10.13 22.75
N ASP A 330 7.22 -10.26 22.27
CA ASP A 330 8.32 -9.31 22.45
C ASP A 330 8.50 -8.42 21.18
N THR A 331 7.80 -8.75 20.10
CA THR A 331 7.87 -8.03 18.82
C THR A 331 6.73 -7.01 18.72
N PRO A 332 7.02 -5.70 18.66
CA PRO A 332 5.98 -4.71 18.41
C PRO A 332 5.34 -4.93 17.04
N MET A 333 4.04 -4.74 16.98
CA MET A 333 3.22 -4.85 15.79
C MET A 333 2.31 -3.63 15.71
N SER A 334 2.21 -2.94 14.59
CA SER A 334 1.28 -1.80 14.48
C SER A 334 0.68 -1.69 13.08
N SER A 335 -0.46 -1.00 13.00
CA SER A 335 -1.13 -0.70 11.74
C SER A 335 -1.23 0.81 11.52
N ILE A 336 -0.56 1.28 10.47
CA ILE A 336 -0.65 2.68 10.04
C ILE A 336 -2.00 3.03 9.43
N LYS A 337 -2.86 2.05 9.14
CA LYS A 337 -4.24 2.29 8.69
C LYS A 337 -5.06 3.04 9.72
N SER A 338 -4.67 3.01 10.99
CA SER A 338 -5.24 3.87 12.03
C SER A 338 -5.07 5.35 11.74
N MET A 339 -4.07 5.72 10.94
CA MET A 339 -3.70 7.10 10.60
C MET A 339 -4.11 7.50 9.18
N VAL A 340 -3.89 6.63 8.20
CA VAL A 340 -4.07 6.94 6.78
C VAL A 340 -5.25 6.21 6.12
N GLY A 341 -6.03 5.44 6.89
CA GLY A 341 -7.10 4.61 6.34
C GLY A 341 -6.58 3.44 5.49
N HIS A 342 -7.48 2.78 4.78
CA HIS A 342 -7.19 1.62 3.91
C HIS A 342 -7.35 1.99 2.44
N SER A 343 -6.26 2.24 1.74
CA SER A 343 -6.23 2.62 0.33
C SER A 343 -6.22 1.43 -0.63
N LEU A 344 -6.85 0.32 -0.23
CA LEU A 344 -6.99 -0.91 -0.99
C LEU A 344 -5.64 -1.41 -1.55
N GLY A 345 -5.47 -1.43 -2.88
CA GLY A 345 -4.25 -1.93 -3.50
C GLY A 345 -3.01 -1.08 -3.24
N ALA A 346 -3.16 0.23 -3.00
CA ALA A 346 -2.04 1.10 -2.71
C ALA A 346 -1.43 0.88 -1.33
N ILE A 347 -2.24 0.41 -0.36
CA ILE A 347 -1.83 0.40 1.05
C ILE A 347 -0.55 -0.41 1.30
N GLY A 348 -0.39 -1.56 0.64
CA GLY A 348 0.79 -2.40 0.84
C GLY A 348 2.10 -1.70 0.46
N ALA A 349 2.12 -0.90 -0.61
CA ALA A 349 3.28 -0.11 -0.98
C ALA A 349 3.52 1.06 -0.01
N ILE A 350 2.46 1.73 0.45
CA ILE A 350 2.54 2.79 1.48
C ILE A 350 3.11 2.22 2.78
N GLU A 351 2.71 1.01 3.16
CA GLU A 351 3.22 0.27 4.33
C GLU A 351 4.69 -0.10 4.18
N VAL A 352 5.14 -0.53 2.98
CA VAL A 352 6.56 -0.78 2.73
C VAL A 352 7.38 0.50 2.89
N VAL A 353 6.92 1.65 2.35
CA VAL A 353 7.59 2.95 2.57
C VAL A 353 7.61 3.32 4.06
N ALA A 354 6.52 3.09 4.80
CA ALA A 354 6.49 3.29 6.25
C ALA A 354 7.52 2.42 6.99
N CYS A 355 7.71 1.15 6.56
CA CYS A 355 8.74 0.27 7.09
C CYS A 355 10.16 0.78 6.77
N VAL A 356 10.40 1.24 5.55
CA VAL A 356 11.70 1.86 5.17
C VAL A 356 12.01 3.06 6.06
N LEU A 357 11.02 3.94 6.28
CA LEU A 357 11.18 5.11 7.16
C LEU A 357 11.35 4.72 8.63
N ALA A 358 10.60 3.74 9.12
CA ALA A 358 10.78 3.21 10.47
C ALA A 358 12.22 2.71 10.69
N MET A 359 12.79 1.99 9.71
CA MET A 359 14.19 1.54 9.75
C MET A 359 15.17 2.70 9.67
N ALA A 360 14.93 3.68 8.79
CA ALA A 360 15.81 4.85 8.66
C ALA A 360 15.87 5.69 9.94
N HIS A 361 14.72 5.87 10.59
CA HIS A 361 14.60 6.67 11.82
C HIS A 361 14.76 5.86 13.11
N GLN A 362 14.78 4.52 13.03
CA GLN A 362 14.82 3.62 14.19
C GLN A 362 13.67 3.85 15.17
N VAL A 363 12.45 4.05 14.61
CA VAL A 363 11.22 4.34 15.34
C VAL A 363 10.08 3.50 14.79
N VAL A 364 9.34 2.84 15.67
CA VAL A 364 8.12 2.10 15.31
C VAL A 364 6.92 3.02 15.36
N PRO A 365 6.18 3.20 14.24
CA PRO A 365 4.93 3.97 14.21
C PRO A 365 3.85 3.32 15.08
N PRO A 366 2.92 4.10 15.67
CA PRO A 366 1.86 3.56 16.53
C PRO A 366 0.66 3.03 15.74
N THR A 367 -0.19 2.26 16.44
CA THR A 367 -1.61 2.13 16.13
C THR A 367 -2.34 3.26 16.83
N ALA A 368 -2.69 4.34 16.11
CA ALA A 368 -3.10 5.62 16.70
C ALA A 368 -4.33 5.53 17.60
N ASN A 369 -5.34 4.76 17.23
CA ASN A 369 -6.65 4.68 17.88
C ASN A 369 -6.84 3.38 18.70
N TYR A 370 -5.76 2.71 19.09
CA TYR A 370 -5.82 1.55 19.97
C TYR A 370 -5.96 2.02 21.43
N GLU A 371 -7.12 1.78 22.04
CA GLU A 371 -7.46 2.22 23.38
C GLU A 371 -7.89 1.08 24.30
N THR A 372 -8.72 0.18 23.79
CA THR A 372 -9.30 -0.92 24.57
C THR A 372 -8.75 -2.25 24.07
N PRO A 373 -7.99 -2.97 24.91
CA PRO A 373 -7.46 -4.29 24.55
C PRO A 373 -8.57 -5.29 24.22
N ASP A 374 -8.37 -6.06 23.15
CA ASP A 374 -9.20 -7.22 22.79
C ASP A 374 -8.47 -8.50 23.22
N PRO A 375 -9.10 -9.38 24.04
CA PRO A 375 -8.48 -10.64 24.46
C PRO A 375 -8.10 -11.59 23.33
N GLU A 376 -8.72 -11.44 22.15
CA GLU A 376 -8.38 -12.22 20.95
C GLU A 376 -7.21 -11.61 20.15
N CYS A 377 -6.80 -10.38 20.52
CA CYS A 377 -5.69 -9.63 19.92
C CYS A 377 -4.77 -9.18 21.06
N ASP A 378 -3.91 -10.09 21.56
CA ASP A 378 -3.16 -9.94 22.82
C ASP A 378 -1.65 -9.71 22.63
N LEU A 379 -1.24 -9.18 21.46
CA LEU A 379 0.15 -8.77 21.18
C LEU A 379 0.37 -7.29 21.54
N ASP A 380 1.60 -6.82 21.37
CA ASP A 380 1.94 -5.39 21.55
C ASP A 380 1.66 -4.60 20.26
N TYR A 381 0.52 -3.93 20.21
CA TYR A 381 0.09 -3.14 19.03
C TYR A 381 0.57 -1.69 19.02
N VAL A 382 1.58 -1.34 19.78
CA VAL A 382 2.18 0.01 19.87
C VAL A 382 1.10 1.09 20.04
N PRO A 383 0.42 1.15 21.19
CA PRO A 383 -0.73 2.04 21.36
C PRO A 383 -0.34 3.52 21.30
N ARG A 384 -0.96 4.26 20.41
CA ARG A 384 -1.04 5.72 20.28
C ARG A 384 0.26 6.50 20.12
N THR A 385 1.40 6.02 20.62
CA THR A 385 2.67 6.78 20.61
C THR A 385 3.76 5.97 19.94
N ALA A 386 4.46 6.58 18.98
CA ALA A 386 5.63 5.98 18.35
C ALA A 386 6.74 5.68 19.37
N ARG A 387 7.48 4.62 19.16
CA ARG A 387 8.53 4.14 20.07
C ARG A 387 9.88 4.00 19.39
N PRO A 388 10.96 4.59 19.95
CA PRO A 388 12.32 4.28 19.51
C PRO A 388 12.61 2.79 19.70
N ARG A 389 13.12 2.14 18.67
CA ARG A 389 13.56 0.74 18.67
C ARG A 389 14.61 0.51 17.62
N LYS A 390 15.63 -0.29 17.95
CA LYS A 390 16.60 -0.73 16.94
C LYS A 390 15.88 -1.69 15.97
N LEU A 391 15.91 -1.36 14.69
CA LEU A 391 15.26 -2.10 13.63
C LEU A 391 16.29 -2.58 12.61
N GLY A 392 16.50 -3.87 12.54
CA GLY A 392 17.35 -4.55 11.56
C GLY A 392 16.54 -5.39 10.58
N ASN A 393 15.48 -6.07 11.06
CA ASN A 393 14.58 -6.88 10.25
C ASN A 393 13.13 -6.48 10.51
N VAL A 394 12.45 -6.01 9.48
CA VAL A 394 11.07 -5.52 9.55
C VAL A 394 10.21 -6.31 8.58
N LEU A 395 9.14 -6.90 9.09
CA LEU A 395 8.18 -7.68 8.32
C LEU A 395 6.95 -6.83 8.04
N SER A 396 6.53 -6.73 6.76
CA SER A 396 5.25 -6.17 6.36
C SER A 396 4.34 -7.26 5.83
N VAL A 397 3.11 -7.35 6.35
CA VAL A 397 2.14 -8.39 5.98
C VAL A 397 0.85 -7.78 5.43
N GLY A 398 0.24 -8.48 4.47
CA GLY A 398 -0.99 -8.05 3.82
C GLY A 398 -1.99 -9.18 3.68
N SER A 399 -3.28 -8.82 3.79
CA SER A 399 -4.43 -9.70 3.56
C SER A 399 -5.39 -9.05 2.58
N GLY A 400 -5.79 -9.76 1.54
CA GLY A 400 -6.64 -9.22 0.47
C GLY A 400 -7.89 -10.05 0.24
N PHE A 401 -8.97 -9.39 -0.19
CA PHE A 401 -10.14 -10.08 -0.74
C PHE A 401 -9.71 -10.93 -1.94
N GLY A 402 -10.33 -12.10 -2.10
CA GLY A 402 -9.86 -13.17 -2.98
C GLY A 402 -9.03 -14.21 -2.21
N GLY A 403 -8.73 -13.94 -0.93
CA GLY A 403 -7.97 -14.84 -0.07
C GLY A 403 -6.46 -14.69 -0.16
N PHE A 404 -5.98 -13.60 -0.78
CA PHE A 404 -4.55 -13.31 -0.91
C PHE A 404 -3.92 -12.99 0.44
N GLN A 405 -2.75 -13.58 0.71
CA GLN A 405 -1.96 -13.36 1.91
C GLN A 405 -0.51 -13.17 1.49
N SER A 406 0.07 -12.02 1.77
CA SER A 406 1.41 -11.67 1.30
C SER A 406 2.29 -11.16 2.43
N ALA A 407 3.58 -11.42 2.34
CA ALA A 407 4.57 -10.91 3.27
C ALA A 407 5.83 -10.45 2.52
N VAL A 408 6.40 -9.33 2.97
CA VAL A 408 7.68 -8.77 2.50
C VAL A 408 8.57 -8.56 3.71
N LEU A 409 9.82 -9.00 3.63
CA LEU A 409 10.83 -8.74 4.65
C LEU A 409 11.82 -7.68 4.18
N LEU A 410 11.99 -6.66 4.99
CA LEU A 410 13.02 -5.65 4.85
C LEU A 410 14.16 -5.95 5.83
N THR A 411 15.42 -5.87 5.37
CA THR A 411 16.62 -6.09 6.18
C THR A 411 17.55 -4.88 6.09
N GLY A 412 18.28 -4.59 7.15
CA GLY A 412 19.21 -3.45 7.19
C GLY A 412 20.28 -3.50 6.11
N ALA A 413 20.65 -2.37 5.54
CA ALA A 413 21.70 -2.25 4.54
C ALA A 413 23.06 -2.74 5.10
N GLY A 414 23.65 -3.74 4.45
CA GLY A 414 24.92 -4.34 4.90
C GLY A 414 24.79 -5.51 5.88
N GLY A 415 23.60 -5.97 6.16
CA GLY A 415 23.35 -7.16 6.96
C GLY A 415 23.50 -8.45 6.15
N ARG A 416 24.67 -8.98 6.13
CA ARG A 416 25.22 -10.33 5.82
C ARG A 416 26.24 -10.31 4.70
N THR A 417 27.49 -10.19 5.09
CA THR A 417 28.59 -10.81 4.31
C THR A 417 28.25 -12.31 4.18
N ARG A 418 28.08 -12.75 2.95
CA ARG A 418 27.95 -14.17 2.58
C ARG A 418 29.12 -15.01 3.09
#